data_7aa3a9e3ce8be7d3ee914846b29e6d16
#
_entry.id   7aa3a9e3ce8be7d3ee914846b29e6d16
#
_cell.length_a   1.000
_cell.length_b   1.000
_cell.length_c   1.000
_cell.angle_alpha   90.00
_cell.angle_beta   90.00
_cell.angle_gamma   90.00
#
_symmetry.space_group_name_H-M   'P 1'
#
loop_
_entity.id
_entity.type
_entity.pdbx_description
1 polymer ?
#
loop_
_entity_poly.entity_id
_entity_poly.type
_entity_poly.pdbx_seq_one_letter_code
_entity_poly.pdbx_strand_id
1 'polypeptide(L)'
;MTTIDVNLQKDMVQAVSGIPIGNDCYTFYYDETGNCRKFYLKDGNVNSVEGLSHNFLLGGVAYQGTEHNADFEALYHSMHFMEGQKELKFKHLYNKSTDFLSFMNSQRASDFLSWLVNSGLYVHYSTLNNLYYSLVDIVDSLYELYPYLFE
;
A
#
# COMPACT_ATOMS: atom_id res chain seq x y z
N MET A 1 -0.91 -6.60 -28.47
CA MET A 1 -0.39 -6.59 -27.08
C MET A 1 1.00 -5.97 -27.17
N THR A 2 1.19 -4.78 -26.61
CA THR A 2 2.48 -4.07 -26.68
C THR A 2 3.41 -4.67 -25.62
N THR A 3 4.53 -5.22 -26.04
CA THR A 3 5.55 -5.73 -25.12
C THR A 3 6.39 -4.55 -24.64
N ILE A 4 6.44 -4.32 -23.35
CA ILE A 4 7.28 -3.29 -22.75
C ILE A 4 8.63 -3.92 -22.39
N ASP A 5 9.72 -3.35 -22.91
CA ASP A 5 11.07 -3.79 -22.53
C ASP A 5 11.43 -3.17 -21.16
N VAL A 6 11.33 -4.02 -20.13
CA VAL A 6 11.61 -3.64 -18.75
C VAL A 6 13.09 -3.27 -18.56
N ASN A 7 14.01 -3.85 -19.35
CA ASN A 7 15.45 -3.52 -19.25
C ASN A 7 15.73 -2.09 -19.70
N LEU A 8 15.07 -1.65 -20.79
CA LEU A 8 15.20 -0.26 -21.23
C LEU A 8 14.71 0.73 -20.16
N GLN A 9 13.58 0.43 -19.52
CA GLN A 9 13.06 1.27 -18.42
C GLN A 9 14.01 1.29 -17.22
N LYS A 10 14.59 0.15 -16.90
CA LYS A 10 15.57 0.00 -15.83
C LYS A 10 16.80 0.87 -16.06
N ASP A 11 17.35 0.84 -17.26
CA ASP A 11 18.52 1.63 -17.66
C ASP A 11 18.20 3.14 -17.61
N MET A 12 17.01 3.54 -18.04
CA MET A 12 16.55 4.93 -17.95
C MET A 12 16.41 5.41 -16.50
N VAL A 13 15.78 4.61 -15.64
CA VAL A 13 15.62 4.94 -14.22
C VAL A 13 16.99 5.05 -13.54
N GLN A 14 17.90 4.14 -13.81
CA GLN A 14 19.26 4.20 -13.28
C GLN A 14 20.01 5.45 -13.75
N ALA A 15 19.89 5.80 -15.02
CA ALA A 15 20.53 6.99 -15.58
C ALA A 15 20.00 8.29 -14.96
N VAL A 16 18.71 8.37 -14.65
CA VAL A 16 18.07 9.57 -14.07
C VAL A 16 18.26 9.63 -12.56
N SER A 17 18.13 8.52 -11.85
CA SER A 17 18.19 8.48 -10.38
C SER A 17 19.61 8.36 -9.82
N GLY A 18 20.55 7.86 -10.62
CA GLY A 18 21.89 7.49 -10.15
C GLY A 18 21.91 6.28 -9.21
N ILE A 19 20.77 5.64 -8.99
CA ILE A 19 20.65 4.48 -8.09
C ILE A 19 20.89 3.21 -8.91
N PRO A 20 21.89 2.38 -8.54
CA PRO A 20 22.12 1.11 -9.22
C PRO A 20 20.93 0.18 -9.02
N ILE A 21 20.37 -0.30 -10.12
CA ILE A 21 19.25 -1.24 -10.09
C ILE A 21 19.80 -2.65 -10.28
N GLY A 22 19.73 -3.46 -9.24
CA GLY A 22 20.13 -4.87 -9.25
C GLY A 22 19.19 -5.76 -10.08
N ASN A 23 19.62 -7.01 -10.26
CA ASN A 23 18.79 -8.06 -10.90
C ASN A 23 18.14 -8.98 -9.87
N ASP A 24 18.02 -8.51 -8.63
CA ASP A 24 17.41 -9.28 -7.56
C ASP A 24 15.93 -9.49 -7.81
N CYS A 25 15.47 -10.68 -7.47
CA CYS A 25 14.06 -11.02 -7.50
C CYS A 25 13.45 -10.69 -6.14
N TYR A 26 12.29 -10.04 -6.14
CA TYR A 26 11.51 -9.77 -4.94
C TYR A 26 10.10 -10.28 -5.10
N THR A 27 9.55 -10.80 -4.02
CA THR A 27 8.14 -11.17 -3.94
C THR A 27 7.41 -10.15 -3.07
N PHE A 28 6.25 -9.66 -3.54
CA PHE A 28 5.43 -8.66 -2.88
C PHE A 28 4.05 -9.22 -2.56
N TYR A 29 3.57 -8.93 -1.35
CA TYR A 29 2.19 -9.15 -0.94
C TYR A 29 1.59 -7.82 -0.55
N TYR A 30 0.47 -7.46 -1.18
CA TYR A 30 -0.22 -6.20 -0.98
C TYR A 30 -1.66 -6.41 -0.53
N ASP A 31 -2.11 -5.46 0.27
CA ASP A 31 -3.52 -5.25 0.57
C ASP A 31 -3.85 -3.76 0.38
N GLU A 32 -5.11 -3.45 0.12
CA GLU A 32 -5.56 -2.11 -0.19
C GLU A 32 -6.53 -1.58 0.86
N THR A 33 -6.45 -0.28 1.14
CA THR A 33 -7.43 0.43 1.96
C THR A 33 -7.74 1.81 1.39
N GLY A 34 -8.92 2.34 1.72
CA GLY A 34 -9.37 3.64 1.23
C GLY A 34 -9.79 3.64 -0.25
N ASN A 35 -10.10 2.47 -0.82
CA ASN A 35 -10.50 2.34 -2.22
C ASN A 35 -11.90 2.93 -2.44
N CYS A 36 -11.97 4.11 -3.03
CA CYS A 36 -13.21 4.75 -3.47
C CYS A 36 -13.63 4.20 -4.84
N ARG A 37 -14.38 3.11 -4.84
CA ARG A 37 -14.80 2.43 -6.08
C ARG A 37 -15.84 3.18 -6.91
N LYS A 38 -16.50 4.21 -6.37
CA LYS A 38 -17.57 4.95 -7.07
C LYS A 38 -17.50 6.42 -6.71
N PHE A 39 -17.44 7.26 -7.72
CA PHE A 39 -17.65 8.70 -7.61
C PHE A 39 -19.12 9.01 -7.89
N TYR A 40 -19.75 9.73 -7.00
CA TYR A 40 -21.12 10.20 -7.16
C TYR A 40 -21.11 11.72 -7.21
N LEU A 41 -21.65 12.28 -8.27
CA LEU A 41 -22.04 13.69 -8.31
C LEU A 41 -23.45 13.78 -7.73
N LYS A 42 -23.57 14.23 -6.50
CA LYS A 42 -24.85 14.41 -5.84
C LYS A 42 -24.90 15.80 -5.24
N ASP A 43 -25.97 16.53 -5.55
CA ASP A 43 -26.26 17.88 -5.00
C ASP A 43 -25.12 18.91 -5.19
N GLY A 44 -24.41 18.83 -6.32
CA GLY A 44 -23.29 19.73 -6.64
C GLY A 44 -21.98 19.39 -5.94
N ASN A 45 -21.92 18.29 -5.20
CA ASN A 45 -20.71 17.78 -4.54
C ASN A 45 -20.26 16.44 -5.14
N VAL A 46 -18.97 16.26 -5.26
CA VAL A 46 -18.35 14.98 -5.62
C VAL A 46 -18.18 14.18 -4.32
N ASN A 47 -18.92 13.10 -4.18
CA ASN A 47 -18.93 12.28 -2.96
C ASN A 47 -19.16 13.08 -1.65
N SER A 48 -19.33 12.40 -0.54
CA SER A 48 -19.23 13.09 0.75
C SER A 48 -17.81 13.67 0.87
N VAL A 49 -17.69 14.88 1.38
CA VAL A 49 -16.39 15.55 1.65
C VAL A 49 -15.44 14.63 2.43
N GLU A 50 -15.96 13.76 3.25
CA GLU A 50 -15.21 12.71 3.95
C GLU A 50 -14.56 11.68 3.00
N GLY A 51 -15.25 11.24 1.95
CA GLY A 51 -14.70 10.26 1.00
C GLY A 51 -13.55 10.80 0.16
N LEU A 52 -13.52 12.11 -0.12
CA LEU A 52 -12.44 12.77 -0.86
C LEU A 52 -11.20 13.04 -0.02
N SER A 53 -11.34 13.13 1.30
CA SER A 53 -10.22 13.35 2.22
C SER A 53 -9.40 12.08 2.50
N HIS A 54 -9.93 10.91 2.15
CA HIS A 54 -9.23 9.65 2.36
C HIS A 54 -8.27 9.36 1.22
N ASN A 55 -7.02 9.07 1.59
CA ASN A 55 -6.05 8.55 0.63
C ASN A 55 -6.30 7.06 0.39
N PHE A 56 -6.14 6.66 -0.87
CA PHE A 56 -5.93 5.26 -1.21
C PHE A 56 -4.54 4.87 -0.71
N LEU A 57 -4.43 3.75 -0.05
CA LEU A 57 -3.17 3.19 0.39
C LEU A 57 -3.08 1.74 -0.07
N LEU A 58 -2.02 1.45 -0.80
CA LEU A 58 -1.57 0.11 -1.12
C LEU A 58 -0.39 -0.20 -0.23
N GLY A 59 -0.53 -1.14 0.68
CA GLY A 59 0.50 -1.48 1.65
C GLY A 59 0.75 -2.97 1.72
N GLY A 60 1.95 -3.35 2.12
CA GLY A 60 2.27 -4.75 2.24
C GLY A 60 3.69 -5.02 2.65
N VAL A 61 4.10 -6.24 2.40
CA VAL A 61 5.44 -6.73 2.69
C VAL A 61 6.12 -7.24 1.43
N ALA A 62 7.43 -7.08 1.39
CA ALA A 62 8.27 -7.63 0.34
C ALA A 62 9.42 -8.43 0.96
N TYR A 63 9.93 -9.37 0.23
CA TYR A 63 11.16 -10.10 0.58
C TYR A 63 11.92 -10.49 -0.68
N GLN A 64 13.21 -10.68 -0.53
CA GLN A 64 14.08 -11.08 -1.61
C GLN A 64 13.92 -12.59 -1.91
N GLY A 65 13.81 -12.93 -3.17
CA GLY A 65 13.59 -14.29 -3.65
C GLY A 65 12.13 -14.70 -3.71
N THR A 66 11.90 -16.00 -3.76
CA THR A 66 10.58 -16.65 -3.87
C THR A 66 10.10 -17.27 -2.57
N GLU A 67 10.98 -17.41 -1.59
CA GLU A 67 10.71 -17.99 -0.28
C GLU A 67 11.14 -17.03 0.82
N HIS A 68 10.41 -17.00 1.92
CA HIS A 68 10.71 -16.19 3.09
C HIS A 68 10.94 -17.07 4.33
N ASN A 69 11.71 -16.54 5.28
CA ASN A 69 12.00 -17.19 6.56
C ASN A 69 11.21 -16.61 7.73
N ALA A 70 10.20 -15.78 7.45
CA ALA A 70 9.40 -15.15 8.49
C ALA A 70 8.56 -16.20 9.22
N ASP A 71 8.71 -16.26 10.55
CA ASP A 71 8.00 -17.19 11.43
C ASP A 71 6.66 -16.58 11.85
N PHE A 72 5.61 -16.87 11.10
CA PHE A 72 4.24 -16.44 11.41
C PHE A 72 3.64 -17.17 12.61
N GLU A 73 4.06 -18.38 12.89
CA GLU A 73 3.62 -19.12 14.08
C GLU A 73 4.07 -18.40 15.36
N ALA A 74 5.34 -17.95 15.40
CA ALA A 74 5.84 -17.15 16.50
C ALA A 74 5.03 -15.84 16.67
N LEU A 75 4.65 -15.18 15.56
CA LEU A 75 3.78 -14.01 15.63
C LEU A 75 2.41 -14.34 16.21
N TYR A 76 1.76 -15.38 15.73
CA TYR A 76 0.44 -15.80 16.23
C TYR A 76 0.49 -16.14 17.72
N HIS A 77 1.53 -16.82 18.18
CA HIS A 77 1.73 -17.13 19.59
C HIS A 77 1.94 -15.89 20.45
N SER A 78 2.78 -14.95 20.02
CA SER A 78 3.05 -13.70 20.76
C SER A 78 1.81 -12.83 20.90
N MET A 79 0.91 -12.88 19.91
CA MET A 79 -0.30 -12.07 19.89
C MET A 79 -1.47 -12.67 20.65
N HIS A 80 -1.31 -13.86 21.23
CA HIS A 80 -2.36 -14.57 21.97
C HIS A 80 -3.67 -14.71 21.18
N PHE A 81 -3.57 -15.18 19.93
CA PHE A 81 -4.75 -15.42 19.12
C PHE A 81 -5.66 -16.49 19.71
N MET A 82 -6.96 -16.25 19.59
CA MET A 82 -7.95 -17.27 19.96
C MET A 82 -7.90 -18.43 18.96
N GLU A 83 -8.09 -19.62 19.47
CA GLU A 83 -8.21 -20.84 18.67
C GLU A 83 -9.31 -20.66 17.60
N GLY A 84 -8.96 -20.86 16.32
CA GLY A 84 -9.88 -20.66 15.18
C GLY A 84 -9.81 -19.30 14.50
N GLN A 85 -9.01 -18.36 14.97
CA GLN A 85 -8.78 -17.09 14.29
C GLN A 85 -7.82 -17.29 13.10
N LYS A 86 -8.33 -17.13 11.88
CA LYS A 86 -7.58 -17.41 10.64
C LYS A 86 -6.83 -16.21 10.09
N GLU A 87 -7.09 -15.01 10.61
CA GLU A 87 -6.61 -13.78 10.00
C GLU A 87 -6.27 -12.74 11.08
N LEU A 88 -5.10 -12.10 10.93
CA LEU A 88 -4.71 -10.94 11.72
C LEU A 88 -5.24 -9.67 11.04
N LYS A 89 -6.18 -8.98 11.68
CA LYS A 89 -6.65 -7.67 11.25
C LYS A 89 -6.12 -6.57 12.16
N PHE A 90 -5.93 -5.37 11.62
CA PHE A 90 -5.48 -4.21 12.39
C PHE A 90 -6.31 -3.98 13.66
N LYS A 91 -7.64 -4.20 13.60
CA LYS A 91 -8.51 -4.10 14.78
C LYS A 91 -8.10 -5.00 15.95
N HIS A 92 -7.41 -6.12 15.68
CA HIS A 92 -6.92 -7.03 16.72
C HIS A 92 -5.65 -6.50 17.39
N LEU A 93 -4.85 -5.74 16.65
CA LEU A 93 -3.69 -5.02 17.18
C LEU A 93 -4.13 -3.80 17.98
N TYR A 94 -5.04 -3.01 17.39
CA TYR A 94 -5.49 -1.72 17.95
C TYR A 94 -6.24 -1.85 19.29
N ASN A 95 -6.90 -2.97 19.52
CA ASN A 95 -7.50 -3.41 20.80
C ASN A 95 -8.08 -2.27 21.67
N LYS A 96 -8.99 -1.48 21.12
CA LYS A 96 -9.69 -0.38 21.84
C LYS A 96 -8.80 0.78 22.32
N SER A 97 -7.58 0.93 21.77
CA SER A 97 -6.79 2.12 22.00
C SER A 97 -7.57 3.37 21.57
N THR A 98 -7.52 4.41 22.36
CA THR A 98 -8.29 5.64 22.10
C THR A 98 -7.65 6.54 21.06
N ASP A 99 -6.34 6.41 20.87
CA ASP A 99 -5.54 7.19 19.94
C ASP A 99 -4.29 6.41 19.48
N PHE A 100 -3.59 6.97 18.49
CA PHE A 100 -2.41 6.33 17.91
C PHE A 100 -1.26 6.13 18.91
N LEU A 101 -1.02 7.10 19.81
CA LEU A 101 0.06 6.99 20.79
C LEU A 101 -0.22 5.89 21.82
N SER A 102 -1.47 5.81 22.28
CA SER A 102 -1.91 4.72 23.16
C SER A 102 -1.76 3.36 22.50
N PHE A 103 -2.05 3.27 21.20
CA PHE A 103 -1.81 2.05 20.42
C PHE A 103 -0.32 1.70 20.36
N MET A 104 0.54 2.66 19.99
CA MET A 104 1.99 2.44 19.86
C MET A 104 2.64 2.03 21.19
N ASN A 105 2.10 2.47 22.33
CA ASN A 105 2.55 2.09 23.66
C ASN A 105 1.98 0.74 24.15
N SER A 106 1.13 0.11 23.34
CA SER A 106 0.56 -1.19 23.72
C SER A 106 1.56 -2.33 23.53
N GLN A 107 1.47 -3.34 24.39
CA GLN A 107 2.31 -4.53 24.28
C GLN A 107 2.14 -5.22 22.92
N ARG A 108 0.92 -5.30 22.41
CA ARG A 108 0.66 -5.91 21.10
C ARG A 108 1.33 -5.20 19.94
N ALA A 109 1.33 -3.86 19.95
CA ALA A 109 2.05 -3.09 18.92
C ALA A 109 3.56 -3.35 19.03
N SER A 110 4.10 -3.35 20.25
CA SER A 110 5.51 -3.65 20.49
C SER A 110 5.90 -5.05 20.00
N ASP A 111 5.10 -6.06 20.33
CA ASP A 111 5.35 -7.45 19.93
C ASP A 111 5.30 -7.62 18.40
N PHE A 112 4.28 -7.02 17.77
CA PHE A 112 4.15 -7.01 16.30
C PHE A 112 5.33 -6.33 15.62
N LEU A 113 5.71 -5.12 16.06
CA LEU A 113 6.81 -4.37 15.47
C LEU A 113 8.16 -5.07 15.71
N SER A 114 8.35 -5.64 16.88
CA SER A 114 9.55 -6.42 17.20
C SER A 114 9.66 -7.65 16.30
N TRP A 115 8.56 -8.37 16.11
CA TRP A 115 8.52 -9.48 15.17
C TRP A 115 8.83 -9.01 13.74
N LEU A 116 8.19 -7.93 13.29
CA LEU A 116 8.35 -7.40 11.93
C LEU A 116 9.82 -7.02 11.63
N VAL A 117 10.47 -6.33 12.56
CA VAL A 117 11.89 -5.94 12.43
C VAL A 117 12.80 -7.17 12.33
N ASN A 118 12.48 -8.26 13.04
CA ASN A 118 13.27 -9.48 13.05
C ASN A 118 12.89 -10.51 11.98
N SER A 119 11.81 -10.27 11.24
CA SER A 119 11.26 -11.20 10.25
C SER A 119 12.05 -11.29 8.94
N GLY A 120 12.93 -10.32 8.66
CA GLY A 120 13.59 -10.17 7.36
C GLY A 120 12.67 -9.67 6.25
N LEU A 121 11.43 -9.29 6.57
CA LEU A 121 10.50 -8.69 5.63
C LEU A 121 10.73 -7.18 5.52
N TYR A 122 10.57 -6.65 4.32
CA TYR A 122 10.56 -5.21 4.05
C TYR A 122 9.11 -4.73 4.05
N VAL A 123 8.85 -3.60 4.69
CA VAL A 123 7.55 -2.92 4.57
C VAL A 123 7.59 -2.04 3.33
N HIS A 124 6.60 -2.22 2.47
CA HIS A 124 6.42 -1.39 1.29
C HIS A 124 5.00 -0.80 1.30
N TYR A 125 4.89 0.48 1.01
CA TYR A 125 3.59 1.14 0.87
C TYR A 125 3.65 2.24 -0.18
N SER A 126 2.50 2.46 -0.80
CA SER A 126 2.24 3.59 -1.69
C SER A 126 0.94 4.25 -1.26
N THR A 127 0.92 5.56 -1.25
CA THR A 127 -0.29 6.32 -0.94
C THR A 127 -0.63 7.25 -2.08
N LEU A 128 -1.91 7.35 -2.39
CA LEU A 128 -2.42 8.16 -3.47
C LEU A 128 -3.60 8.98 -2.97
N ASN A 129 -3.61 10.28 -3.28
CA ASN A 129 -4.77 11.09 -3.01
C ASN A 129 -5.86 10.78 -4.05
N ASN A 130 -7.02 10.30 -3.59
CA ASN A 130 -8.10 9.88 -4.48
C ASN A 130 -8.62 11.01 -5.38
N LEU A 131 -8.72 12.23 -4.85
CA LEU A 131 -9.16 13.39 -5.64
C LEU A 131 -8.13 13.74 -6.72
N TYR A 132 -6.85 13.82 -6.34
CA TYR A 132 -5.79 14.14 -7.29
C TYR A 132 -5.73 13.12 -8.42
N TYR A 133 -5.76 11.83 -8.08
CA TYR A 133 -5.72 10.76 -9.09
C TYR A 133 -6.91 10.83 -10.03
N SER A 134 -8.11 11.08 -9.50
CA SER A 134 -9.32 11.20 -10.33
C SER A 134 -9.27 12.40 -11.28
N LEU A 135 -8.67 13.51 -10.85
CA LEU A 135 -8.49 14.68 -11.71
C LEU A 135 -7.46 14.41 -12.80
N VAL A 136 -6.36 13.73 -12.49
CA VAL A 136 -5.35 13.32 -13.48
C VAL A 136 -5.96 12.38 -14.50
N ASP A 137 -6.74 11.38 -14.09
CA ASP A 137 -7.42 10.43 -14.98
C ASP A 137 -8.39 11.12 -15.95
N ILE A 138 -9.11 12.15 -15.47
CA ILE A 138 -9.96 12.97 -16.32
C ILE A 138 -9.14 13.76 -17.35
N VAL A 139 -8.03 14.37 -16.93
CA VAL A 139 -7.15 15.14 -17.81
C VAL A 139 -6.53 14.24 -18.87
N ASP A 140 -6.03 13.07 -18.48
CA ASP A 140 -5.45 12.09 -19.40
C ASP A 140 -6.48 11.60 -20.42
N SER A 141 -7.70 11.32 -19.97
CA SER A 141 -8.80 10.93 -20.86
C SER A 141 -9.19 12.05 -21.85
N LEU A 142 -9.19 13.31 -21.40
CA LEU A 142 -9.44 14.45 -22.27
C LEU A 142 -8.30 14.65 -23.27
N TYR A 143 -7.05 14.46 -22.86
CA TYR A 143 -5.89 14.57 -23.74
C TYR A 143 -5.92 13.49 -24.83
N GLU A 144 -6.28 12.26 -24.50
CA GLU A 144 -6.42 11.17 -25.47
C GLU A 144 -7.52 11.43 -26.49
N LEU A 145 -8.67 11.94 -26.04
CA LEU A 145 -9.83 12.20 -26.91
C LEU A 145 -9.73 13.49 -27.70
N TYR A 146 -9.10 14.51 -27.12
CA TYR A 146 -9.06 15.88 -27.65
C TYR A 146 -7.68 16.52 -27.49
N PRO A 147 -6.63 15.96 -28.12
CA PRO A 147 -5.26 16.47 -27.95
C PRO A 147 -5.11 17.94 -28.36
N TYR A 148 -5.90 18.41 -29.27
CA TYR A 148 -5.90 19.80 -29.74
C TYR A 148 -6.33 20.84 -28.70
N LEU A 149 -6.88 20.43 -27.55
CA LEU A 149 -7.24 21.36 -26.49
C LEU A 149 -6.01 21.73 -25.63
N PHE A 150 -4.89 21.06 -25.81
CA PHE A 150 -3.66 21.20 -25.00
C PHE A 150 -2.46 21.74 -25.80
N GLU A 151 -2.69 22.09 -27.08
CA GLU A 151 -1.74 22.84 -27.92
C GLU A 151 -1.91 24.36 -27.73
#